data_b1ce84123ab7cdd6cc75caf0646a6643
#
_entry.id   b1ce84123ab7cdd6cc75caf0646a6643
#
_cell.length_a   1.000
_cell.length_b   1.000
_cell.length_c   1.000
_cell.angle_alpha   90.00
_cell.angle_beta   90.00
_cell.angle_gamma   90.00
#
_symmetry.space_group_name_H-M   'P 1'
#
loop_
_entity.id
_entity.type
_entity.pdbx_description
1 polymer ?
#
loop_
_entity_poly.entity_id
_entity_poly.type
_entity_poly.pdbx_seq_one_letter_code
_entity_poly.pdbx_strand_id
1 'polypeptide(L)'
;APGTTAALALLNDQVKKGGVMASSYVGGLSGAFIPVSEDQRMIDAATCGALTIEKLEAMTCVCSVGLDMIAIPGDTKATTISGIIADEMALGMVNQKTTAVRIIPVIGKKEGEHAEFGGLLGHAPIMHVNPYSCDAFINRGGRIPAPIHSFKN
;
A
#
# COMPACT_ATOMS: atom_id res chain seq x y z
N ALA A 1 -2.59 -8.10 11.81
CA ALA A 1 -2.13 -8.99 12.88
C ALA A 1 -0.70 -9.48 12.61
N PRO A 2 0.06 -9.90 13.60
CA PRO A 2 1.33 -10.58 13.40
C PRO A 2 1.14 -11.80 12.48
N GLY A 3 2.12 -12.02 11.56
CA GLY A 3 2.04 -13.12 10.58
C GLY A 3 1.37 -12.78 9.27
N THR A 4 0.61 -11.70 9.15
CA THR A 4 -0.09 -11.33 7.91
C THR A 4 0.86 -11.13 6.73
N THR A 5 2.00 -10.45 6.95
CA THR A 5 3.01 -10.24 5.89
C THR A 5 3.62 -11.56 5.44
N ALA A 6 3.91 -12.48 6.36
CA ALA A 6 4.42 -13.82 6.01
C ALA A 6 3.39 -14.65 5.23
N ALA A 7 2.12 -14.61 5.64
CA ALA A 7 1.04 -15.29 4.93
C ALA A 7 0.86 -14.72 3.51
N LEU A 8 0.94 -13.40 3.35
CA LEU A 8 0.86 -12.75 2.05
C LEU A 8 2.05 -13.12 1.16
N ALA A 9 3.26 -13.21 1.71
CA ALA A 9 4.45 -13.65 0.97
C ALA A 9 4.26 -15.06 0.40
N LEU A 10 3.78 -15.99 1.24
CA LEU A 10 3.46 -17.35 0.80
C LEU A 10 2.40 -17.36 -0.28
N LEU A 11 1.29 -16.65 -0.07
CA LEU A 11 0.20 -16.58 -1.05
C LEU A 11 0.68 -15.98 -2.38
N ASN A 12 1.41 -14.88 -2.34
CA ASN A 12 1.92 -14.21 -3.54
C ASN A 12 2.87 -15.12 -4.34
N ASP A 13 3.74 -15.86 -3.67
CA ASP A 13 4.64 -16.85 -4.29
C ASP A 13 3.84 -17.95 -4.99
N GLN A 14 2.81 -18.49 -4.35
CA GLN A 14 1.98 -19.55 -4.94
C GLN A 14 1.16 -19.05 -6.13
N VAL A 15 0.58 -17.86 -6.05
CA VAL A 15 -0.16 -17.23 -7.17
C VAL A 15 0.76 -17.01 -8.37
N LYS A 16 1.98 -16.52 -8.16
CA LYS A 16 2.96 -16.32 -9.24
C LYS A 16 3.40 -17.62 -9.87
N LYS A 17 3.68 -18.65 -9.08
CA LYS A 17 4.01 -20.00 -9.59
C LYS A 17 2.86 -20.57 -10.40
N GLY A 18 1.63 -20.46 -9.91
CA GLY A 18 0.44 -20.91 -10.65
C GLY A 18 0.28 -20.18 -11.98
N GLY A 19 0.48 -18.87 -12.01
CA GLY A 19 0.43 -18.07 -13.23
C GLY A 19 1.47 -18.49 -14.27
N VAL A 20 2.71 -18.71 -13.86
CA VAL A 20 3.78 -19.18 -14.75
C VAL A 20 3.49 -20.58 -15.29
N MET A 21 2.93 -21.46 -14.48
CA MET A 21 2.57 -22.83 -14.93
C MET A 21 1.34 -22.86 -15.84
N ALA A 22 0.43 -21.92 -15.67
CA ALA A 22 -0.84 -21.88 -16.41
C ALA A 22 -0.76 -21.16 -17.75
N SER A 23 0.28 -20.38 -18.02
CA SER A 23 0.42 -19.63 -19.27
C SER A 23 1.84 -19.60 -19.80
N SER A 24 1.97 -19.60 -21.14
CA SER A 24 3.26 -19.51 -21.83
C SER A 24 3.89 -18.11 -21.70
N TYR A 25 3.08 -17.10 -21.50
CA TYR A 25 3.50 -15.71 -21.36
C TYR A 25 2.79 -15.07 -20.17
N VAL A 26 3.56 -14.61 -19.20
CA VAL A 26 3.06 -13.85 -18.06
C VAL A 26 3.56 -12.42 -18.20
N GLY A 27 2.64 -11.49 -18.40
CA GLY A 27 2.94 -10.06 -18.44
C GLY A 27 2.48 -9.37 -17.17
N GLY A 28 3.28 -8.44 -16.68
CA GLY A 28 2.86 -7.46 -15.69
C GLY A 28 2.57 -8.00 -14.28
N LEU A 29 1.44 -7.58 -13.74
CA LEU A 29 1.10 -7.67 -12.32
C LEU A 29 0.44 -9.00 -11.95
N SER A 30 1.08 -10.12 -12.21
CA SER A 30 0.60 -11.42 -11.73
C SER A 30 1.02 -11.65 -10.28
N GLY A 31 0.04 -11.77 -9.40
CA GLY A 31 0.30 -12.02 -7.97
C GLY A 31 -0.86 -11.58 -7.09
N ALA A 32 -0.66 -11.60 -5.79
CA ALA A 32 -1.66 -11.17 -4.83
C ALA A 32 -1.73 -9.64 -4.74
N PHE A 33 -2.95 -9.09 -4.79
CA PHE A 33 -3.27 -7.69 -4.57
C PHE A 33 -3.89 -7.50 -3.18
N ILE A 34 -3.79 -6.30 -2.66
CA ILE A 34 -4.30 -5.94 -1.33
C ILE A 34 -5.14 -4.66 -1.35
N PRO A 35 -6.14 -4.52 -2.24
CA PRO A 35 -7.00 -3.34 -2.25
C PRO A 35 -7.87 -3.30 -1.00
N VAL A 36 -8.05 -2.12 -0.41
CA VAL A 36 -8.84 -2.00 0.81
C VAL A 36 -10.33 -1.88 0.52
N SER A 37 -10.74 -1.37 -0.64
CA SER A 37 -12.16 -1.09 -0.92
C SER A 37 -12.92 -2.22 -1.61
N GLU A 38 -12.24 -3.21 -2.17
CA GLU A 38 -12.83 -4.25 -3.02
C GLU A 38 -12.97 -5.61 -2.31
N ASP A 39 -12.34 -5.73 -1.14
CA ASP A 39 -12.34 -6.95 -0.33
C ASP A 39 -12.94 -6.66 1.05
N GLN A 40 -14.07 -7.31 1.36
CA GLN A 40 -14.80 -7.08 2.61
C GLN A 40 -13.93 -7.33 3.85
N ARG A 41 -13.05 -8.33 3.83
CA ARG A 41 -12.19 -8.63 4.98
C ARG A 41 -11.08 -7.61 5.17
N MET A 42 -10.59 -7.03 4.09
CA MET A 42 -9.66 -5.89 4.15
C MET A 42 -10.36 -4.65 4.72
N ILE A 43 -11.59 -4.39 4.28
CA ILE A 43 -12.45 -3.31 4.80
C ILE A 43 -12.67 -3.48 6.31
N ASP A 44 -13.09 -4.67 6.73
CA ASP A 44 -13.36 -4.97 8.15
C ASP A 44 -12.09 -4.83 9.00
N ALA A 45 -10.95 -5.32 8.50
CA ALA A 45 -9.65 -5.21 9.19
C ALA A 45 -9.19 -3.75 9.33
N ALA A 46 -9.41 -2.93 8.32
CA ALA A 46 -9.11 -1.49 8.38
C ALA A 46 -10.08 -0.77 9.34
N THR A 47 -11.37 -1.09 9.28
CA THR A 47 -12.40 -0.50 10.13
C THR A 47 -12.16 -0.78 11.62
N CYS A 48 -11.73 -1.98 11.97
CA CYS A 48 -11.45 -2.33 13.37
C CYS A 48 -10.01 -1.97 13.83
N GLY A 49 -9.22 -1.30 12.99
CA GLY A 49 -7.84 -0.90 13.31
C GLY A 49 -6.81 -2.03 13.31
N ALA A 50 -7.18 -3.24 12.88
CA ALA A 50 -6.23 -4.35 12.75
C ALA A 50 -5.30 -4.18 11.54
N LEU A 51 -5.67 -3.34 10.59
CA LEU A 51 -4.91 -2.99 9.39
C LEU A 51 -4.68 -1.47 9.37
N THR A 52 -3.44 -1.05 9.41
CA THR A 52 -3.01 0.35 9.33
C THR A 52 -2.27 0.62 8.03
N ILE A 53 -2.02 1.88 7.69
CA ILE A 53 -1.23 2.26 6.50
C ILE A 53 0.17 1.68 6.60
N GLU A 54 0.83 1.79 7.76
CA GLU A 54 2.18 1.25 7.97
C GLU A 54 2.21 -0.28 7.84
N LYS A 55 1.12 -0.95 8.22
CA LYS A 55 0.99 -2.40 8.00
C LYS A 55 0.81 -2.73 6.52
N LEU A 56 0.06 -1.93 5.79
CA LEU A 56 -0.09 -2.05 4.34
C LEU A 56 1.25 -1.82 3.64
N GLU A 57 2.00 -0.78 4.00
CA GLU A 57 3.36 -0.54 3.49
C GLU A 57 4.26 -1.76 3.70
N ALA A 58 4.29 -2.33 4.91
CA ALA A 58 5.04 -3.56 5.17
C ALA A 58 4.57 -4.74 4.29
N MET A 59 3.27 -4.84 4.01
CA MET A 59 2.71 -5.86 3.12
C MET A 59 3.09 -5.63 1.66
N THR A 60 3.31 -4.38 1.24
CA THR A 60 3.73 -4.08 -0.13
C THR A 60 5.13 -4.59 -0.45
N CYS A 61 5.96 -4.88 0.55
CA CYS A 61 7.22 -5.60 0.33
C CYS A 61 7.02 -6.95 -0.37
N VAL A 62 5.90 -7.59 -0.15
CA VAL A 62 5.63 -8.99 -0.56
C VAL A 62 4.39 -9.15 -1.43
N CYS A 63 3.61 -8.08 -1.68
CA CYS A 63 2.50 -8.09 -2.64
C CYS A 63 2.98 -7.77 -4.07
N SER A 64 2.05 -7.73 -5.01
CA SER A 64 2.38 -7.50 -6.43
C SER A 64 2.18 -6.07 -6.90
N VAL A 65 1.57 -5.20 -6.12
CA VAL A 65 1.21 -3.84 -6.59
C VAL A 65 1.76 -2.74 -5.70
N GLY A 66 1.38 -2.68 -4.44
CA GLY A 66 1.64 -1.56 -3.54
C GLY A 66 0.38 -1.18 -2.76
N LEU A 67 0.28 0.08 -2.33
CA LEU A 67 -0.92 0.62 -1.70
C LEU A 67 -2.03 0.80 -2.72
N ASP A 68 -3.20 0.25 -2.44
CA ASP A 68 -4.31 0.28 -3.36
C ASP A 68 -5.64 0.59 -2.68
N MET A 69 -6.35 1.57 -3.22
CA MET A 69 -7.67 2.01 -2.75
C MET A 69 -7.68 2.41 -1.26
N ILE A 70 -6.71 3.21 -0.85
CA ILE A 70 -6.58 3.68 0.52
C ILE A 70 -7.28 5.04 0.66
N ALA A 71 -8.45 5.04 1.29
CA ALA A 71 -9.17 6.27 1.61
C ALA A 71 -8.58 6.91 2.88
N ILE A 72 -8.31 8.21 2.81
CA ILE A 72 -7.75 9.00 3.92
C ILE A 72 -8.55 10.29 4.12
N PRO A 73 -8.43 10.98 5.26
CA PRO A 73 -9.07 12.28 5.46
C PRO A 73 -8.74 13.28 4.35
N GLY A 74 -9.74 14.02 3.89
CA GLY A 74 -9.60 14.94 2.76
C GLY A 74 -8.73 16.17 3.03
N ASP A 75 -8.45 16.45 4.28
CA ASP A 75 -7.56 17.53 4.76
C ASP A 75 -6.12 17.05 5.04
N THR A 76 -5.79 15.81 4.69
CA THR A 76 -4.43 15.28 4.84
C THR A 76 -3.44 16.14 4.05
N LYS A 77 -2.35 16.55 4.70
CA LYS A 77 -1.35 17.41 4.08
C LYS A 77 -0.67 16.74 2.88
N ALA A 78 -0.39 17.53 1.85
CA ALA A 78 0.36 17.06 0.68
C ALA A 78 1.74 16.49 1.05
N THR A 79 2.41 17.05 2.05
CA THR A 79 3.70 16.54 2.55
C THR A 79 3.57 15.16 3.17
N THR A 80 2.50 14.88 3.89
CA THR A 80 2.21 13.55 4.45
C THR A 80 2.00 12.52 3.34
N ILE A 81 1.20 12.86 2.32
CA ILE A 81 1.00 12.00 1.15
C ILE A 81 2.34 11.75 0.42
N SER A 82 3.15 12.81 0.28
CA SER A 82 4.50 12.68 -0.31
C SER A 82 5.41 11.77 0.51
N GLY A 83 5.27 11.77 1.84
CA GLY A 83 5.99 10.84 2.73
C GLY A 83 5.64 9.40 2.43
N ILE A 84 4.35 9.07 2.38
CA ILE A 84 3.86 7.72 2.05
C ILE A 84 4.35 7.28 0.66
N ILE A 85 4.33 8.18 -0.32
CA ILE A 85 4.87 7.90 -1.66
C ILE A 85 6.37 7.60 -1.59
N ALA A 86 7.13 8.35 -0.79
CA ALA A 86 8.57 8.14 -0.63
C ALA A 86 8.87 6.78 0.02
N ASP A 87 8.08 6.35 0.99
CA ASP A 87 8.20 5.04 1.63
C ASP A 87 7.95 3.91 0.62
N GLU A 88 6.89 4.01 -0.18
CA GLU A 88 6.60 3.03 -1.24
C GLU A 88 7.66 3.01 -2.34
N MET A 89 8.23 4.16 -2.69
CA MET A 89 9.37 4.22 -3.62
C MET A 89 10.60 3.50 -3.06
N ALA A 90 10.90 3.69 -1.77
CA ALA A 90 12.00 3.03 -1.09
C ALA A 90 11.78 1.51 -1.06
N LEU A 91 10.58 1.06 -0.71
CA LEU A 91 10.21 -0.37 -0.72
C LEU A 91 10.35 -0.99 -2.11
N GLY A 92 9.87 -0.30 -3.14
CA GLY A 92 10.01 -0.74 -4.53
C GLY A 92 11.46 -0.88 -4.96
N MET A 93 12.28 0.11 -4.60
CA MET A 93 13.70 0.13 -4.94
C MET A 93 14.50 -0.99 -4.25
N VAL A 94 14.29 -1.18 -2.94
CA VAL A 94 14.98 -2.24 -2.16
C VAL A 94 14.59 -3.63 -2.67
N ASN A 95 13.31 -3.83 -2.97
CA ASN A 95 12.79 -5.12 -3.45
C ASN A 95 12.90 -5.31 -4.97
N GLN A 96 13.45 -4.34 -5.70
CA GLN A 96 13.60 -4.37 -7.16
C GLN A 96 12.27 -4.67 -7.87
N LYS A 97 11.21 -4.01 -7.45
CA LYS A 97 9.88 -4.18 -8.01
C LYS A 97 9.17 -2.82 -8.19
N THR A 98 8.20 -2.79 -9.08
CA THR A 98 7.29 -1.67 -9.21
C THR A 98 6.34 -1.66 -8.02
N THR A 99 6.18 -0.50 -7.40
CA THR A 99 5.13 -0.21 -6.42
C THR A 99 4.21 0.87 -6.97
N ALA A 100 2.94 0.80 -6.61
CA ALA A 100 1.95 1.81 -6.92
C ALA A 100 1.38 2.41 -5.63
N VAL A 101 0.93 3.67 -5.70
CA VAL A 101 0.28 4.35 -4.60
C VAL A 101 -1.04 4.92 -5.10
N ARG A 102 -2.15 4.28 -4.74
CA ARG A 102 -3.50 4.79 -4.98
C ARG A 102 -4.13 5.17 -3.63
N ILE A 103 -3.76 6.36 -3.16
CA ILE A 103 -4.31 6.99 -1.97
C ILE A 103 -5.37 8.00 -2.39
N ILE A 104 -6.49 8.03 -1.70
CA ILE A 104 -7.67 8.82 -2.05
C ILE A 104 -8.01 9.75 -0.88
N PRO A 105 -7.57 11.03 -0.89
CA PRO A 105 -8.06 12.01 0.05
C PRO A 105 -9.55 12.29 -0.21
N VAL A 106 -10.41 11.95 0.74
CA VAL A 106 -11.87 12.08 0.58
C VAL A 106 -12.34 13.38 1.20
N ILE A 107 -12.56 14.37 0.35
CA ILE A 107 -12.93 15.74 0.79
C ILE A 107 -14.19 15.71 1.67
N GLY A 108 -14.11 16.39 2.81
CA GLY A 108 -15.22 16.50 3.76
C GLY A 108 -15.41 15.28 4.66
N LYS A 109 -14.62 14.23 4.49
CA LYS A 109 -14.64 13.01 5.30
C LYS A 109 -13.49 12.97 6.29
N LYS A 110 -13.74 12.33 7.44
CA LYS A 110 -12.79 12.17 8.53
C LYS A 110 -12.55 10.70 8.83
N GLU A 111 -11.49 10.44 9.56
CA GLU A 111 -11.18 9.10 10.07
C GLU A 111 -12.39 8.42 10.71
N GLY A 112 -12.57 7.14 10.39
CA GLY A 112 -13.67 6.31 10.88
C GLY A 112 -14.98 6.44 10.10
N GLU A 113 -15.11 7.43 9.20
CA GLU A 113 -16.21 7.48 8.23
C GLU A 113 -15.96 6.54 7.06
N HIS A 114 -16.93 6.41 6.16
CA HIS A 114 -16.82 5.59 4.96
C HIS A 114 -16.93 6.42 3.68
N ALA A 115 -16.19 6.03 2.67
CA ALA A 115 -16.29 6.53 1.31
C ALA A 115 -16.89 5.46 0.40
N GLU A 116 -17.82 5.88 -0.46
CA GLU A 116 -18.43 5.04 -1.48
C GLU A 116 -17.84 5.39 -2.84
N PHE A 117 -17.26 4.41 -3.51
CA PHE A 117 -16.68 4.58 -4.86
C PHE A 117 -17.61 4.05 -5.95
N GLY A 118 -18.54 3.17 -5.59
CA GLY A 118 -19.50 2.57 -6.48
C GLY A 118 -18.92 1.51 -7.43
N GLY A 119 -19.81 0.78 -8.08
CA GLY A 119 -19.44 -0.26 -9.04
C GLY A 119 -18.50 -1.31 -8.46
N LEU A 120 -17.48 -1.67 -9.21
CA LEU A 120 -16.47 -2.65 -8.81
C LEU A 120 -15.45 -2.11 -7.79
N LEU A 121 -15.39 -0.80 -7.58
CA LEU A 121 -14.44 -0.20 -6.64
C LEU A 121 -14.92 -0.26 -5.18
N GLY A 122 -16.21 -0.53 -4.97
CA GLY A 122 -16.80 -0.77 -3.66
C GLY A 122 -16.80 0.45 -2.74
N HIS A 123 -16.44 0.23 -1.49
CA HIS A 123 -16.38 1.26 -0.43
C HIS A 123 -15.19 1.01 0.48
N ALA A 124 -14.74 2.06 1.18
CA ALA A 124 -13.63 1.92 2.13
C ALA A 124 -13.84 2.77 3.38
N PRO A 125 -13.34 2.35 4.55
CA PRO A 125 -13.22 3.22 5.69
C PRO A 125 -12.17 4.29 5.43
N ILE A 126 -12.39 5.49 5.96
CA ILE A 126 -11.36 6.53 5.99
C ILE A 126 -10.34 6.14 7.05
N MET A 127 -9.15 5.76 6.61
CA MET A 127 -8.12 5.19 7.47
C MET A 127 -7.41 6.29 8.27
N HIS A 128 -6.94 5.91 9.46
CA HIS A 128 -6.07 6.76 10.26
C HIS A 128 -4.78 7.08 9.51
N VAL A 129 -4.38 8.34 9.52
CA VAL A 129 -3.09 8.81 9.02
C VAL A 129 -2.26 9.31 10.18
N ASN A 130 -1.02 8.84 10.30
CA ASN A 130 -0.12 9.23 11.35
C ASN A 130 0.00 10.77 11.42
N PRO A 131 -0.29 11.40 12.58
CA PRO A 131 -0.36 12.86 12.70
C PRO A 131 1.00 13.56 12.77
N TYR A 132 2.08 12.82 12.93
CA TYR A 132 3.40 13.41 13.04
C TYR A 132 3.90 13.93 11.70
N SER A 133 4.49 15.13 11.73
CA SER A 133 4.90 15.82 10.51
C SER A 133 6.18 15.26 9.92
N CYS A 134 6.16 15.01 8.61
CA CYS A 134 7.34 14.74 7.79
C CYS A 134 7.78 15.97 6.97
N ASP A 135 7.22 17.15 7.24
CA ASP A 135 7.44 18.36 6.45
C ASP A 135 8.92 18.70 6.29
N ALA A 136 9.72 18.56 7.36
CA ALA A 136 11.15 18.83 7.32
C ALA A 136 11.91 17.90 6.37
N PHE A 137 11.52 16.64 6.28
CA PHE A 137 12.09 15.66 5.36
C PHE A 137 11.69 15.98 3.91
N ILE A 138 10.40 16.13 3.66
CA ILE A 138 9.87 16.32 2.31
C ILE A 138 10.31 17.66 1.70
N ASN A 139 10.27 18.76 2.47
CA ASN A 139 10.58 20.09 1.96
C ASN A 139 12.09 20.35 1.76
N ARG A 140 12.97 19.50 2.29
CA ARG A 140 14.42 19.65 2.03
C ARG A 140 14.76 19.48 0.57
N GLY A 141 14.03 18.62 -0.13
CA GLY A 141 14.35 18.24 -1.48
C GLY A 141 15.68 17.51 -1.57
N GLY A 142 16.20 17.39 -2.78
CA GLY A 142 17.48 16.78 -3.03
C GLY A 142 17.42 15.47 -3.80
N ARG A 143 18.53 14.79 -3.88
CA ARG A 143 18.65 13.52 -4.58
C ARG A 143 18.85 12.39 -3.58
N ILE A 144 18.01 11.37 -3.66
CA ILE A 144 18.19 10.12 -2.93
C ILE A 144 19.12 9.24 -3.78
N PRO A 145 20.33 8.90 -3.30
CA PRO A 145 21.21 8.01 -4.04
C PRO A 145 20.63 6.60 -4.11
N ALA A 146 21.00 5.85 -5.15
CA ALA A 146 20.64 4.46 -5.25
C ALA A 146 21.14 3.66 -4.01
N PRO A 147 20.39 2.68 -3.51
CA PRO A 147 20.82 1.88 -2.39
C PRO A 147 22.06 1.08 -2.73
N ILE A 148 22.98 1.02 -1.78
CA ILE A 148 24.16 0.15 -1.86
C ILE A 148 23.80 -1.27 -1.41
N HIS A 149 24.74 -2.22 -1.58
CA HIS A 149 24.51 -3.63 -1.21
C HIS A 149 24.29 -3.90 0.29
N SER A 150 24.39 -2.87 1.15
CA SER A 150 24.15 -2.98 2.59
C SER A 150 22.75 -3.47 2.99
N PHE A 151 21.78 -3.47 2.07
CA PHE A 151 20.46 -4.06 2.29
C PHE A 151 20.40 -5.57 1.99
N LYS A 152 21.49 -6.15 1.50
CA LYS A 152 21.61 -7.59 1.22
C LYS A 152 22.66 -8.17 2.18
N ASN A 153 22.23 -8.44 3.37
CA ASN A 153 23.05 -9.14 4.37
C ASN A 153 22.95 -10.66 4.18
#